data_8b871b57d85ea4333d14a2f17b4b5dba
#
_entry.id   8b871b57d85ea4333d14a2f17b4b5dba
#
_cell.length_a   1.000
_cell.length_b   1.000
_cell.length_c   1.000
_cell.angle_alpha   90.00
_cell.angle_beta   90.00
_cell.angle_gamma   90.00
#
_symmetry.space_group_name_H-M   'P 1'
#
loop_
_entity.id
_entity.type
_entity.pdbx_description
1 polymer ?
#
loop_
_entity_poly.entity_id
_entity_poly.type
_entity_poly.pdbx_seq_one_letter_code
_entity_poly.pdbx_strand_id
1 'polypeptide(L)'
;MCGIVGAVSTRNIVPILVQGLARLEYRGYDSCGVAVVANGLQRARSTSRVAELAEQVSASKLEGHTGIAHTRWATHGAPAVHNAHPHFSHGVGPDAASRPGRVALVHNGIIENHDELRAALQAKGYCFQSQTDTEVIAHLIDSLYDGDLFEAVKAALPHLHGAYAIAVFCKDEPHRLVGARAGSPLVLGVGKDGQEHFLASDAMALVGVTDQIVYLDEGDLVDLQLGKYWLFDKAGKALSSTQRPVKTVLAHSGAVELGPYRHYMQKEIFEQPRAIADTLEGVDGIVPELFDGSVSAARVFKDIDSILILACGTSYYSGCTAKYWLESIARIPTQVEVASEYRYRDSVPNPRTLVVTITQSGETADTLAALRHAQSLGMTHTLTMCNVATSAMVRECELAYITRAGIEIGVASTKAFTAQLAGLFLL
;
A
#
# COMPACT_ATOMS: atom_id res chain seq x y z
N MET A 1 5.00 4.22 -6.38
CA MET A 1 4.55 3.06 -5.56
C MET A 1 3.90 2.04 -6.47
N CYS A 2 4.06 0.76 -6.19
CA CYS A 2 3.48 -0.32 -6.99
C CYS A 2 2.01 -0.60 -6.62
N GLY A 3 1.28 -1.34 -7.48
CA GLY A 3 -0.09 -1.76 -7.23
C GLY A 3 -0.23 -3.28 -7.24
N ILE A 4 -0.91 -3.85 -6.24
CA ILE A 4 -1.27 -5.29 -6.15
C ILE A 4 -2.77 -5.44 -6.26
N VAL A 5 -3.21 -6.46 -7.00
CA VAL A 5 -4.58 -6.98 -7.00
C VAL A 5 -4.51 -8.50 -7.01
N GLY A 6 -5.26 -9.16 -6.14
CA GLY A 6 -5.39 -10.62 -6.08
C GLY A 6 -6.84 -11.02 -5.89
N ALA A 7 -7.21 -12.22 -6.35
CA ALA A 7 -8.58 -12.70 -6.23
C ALA A 7 -8.66 -14.23 -6.17
N VAL A 8 -9.63 -14.72 -5.38
CA VAL A 8 -10.13 -16.10 -5.38
C VAL A 8 -11.64 -16.03 -5.54
N SER A 9 -12.19 -16.69 -6.60
CA SER A 9 -13.61 -16.60 -6.94
C SER A 9 -14.07 -17.84 -7.70
N THR A 10 -15.38 -18.02 -7.82
CA THR A 10 -16.01 -19.01 -8.71
C THR A 10 -16.15 -18.54 -10.15
N ARG A 11 -16.00 -17.24 -10.40
CA ARG A 11 -16.04 -16.63 -11.76
C ARG A 11 -14.62 -16.36 -12.30
N ASN A 12 -14.51 -16.09 -13.59
CA ASN A 12 -13.26 -15.62 -14.18
C ASN A 12 -12.85 -14.27 -13.55
N ILE A 13 -11.69 -14.25 -12.87
CA ILE A 13 -11.20 -13.07 -12.15
C ILE A 13 -10.32 -12.15 -13.00
N VAL A 14 -9.91 -12.57 -14.18
CA VAL A 14 -8.97 -11.81 -15.00
C VAL A 14 -9.47 -10.39 -15.33
N PRO A 15 -10.76 -10.16 -15.69
CA PRO A 15 -11.28 -8.81 -15.87
C PRO A 15 -11.18 -7.95 -14.60
N ILE A 16 -11.42 -8.54 -13.42
CA ILE A 16 -11.32 -7.84 -12.13
C ILE A 16 -9.89 -7.42 -11.87
N LEU A 17 -8.93 -8.34 -12.07
CA LEU A 17 -7.51 -8.07 -11.88
C LEU A 17 -7.03 -6.93 -12.78
N VAL A 18 -7.34 -6.99 -14.08
CA VAL A 18 -6.91 -5.96 -15.04
C VAL A 18 -7.57 -4.61 -14.77
N GLN A 19 -8.87 -4.58 -14.45
CA GLN A 19 -9.55 -3.34 -14.08
C GLN A 19 -9.01 -2.74 -12.77
N GLY A 20 -8.71 -3.58 -11.80
CA GLY A 20 -8.08 -3.16 -10.55
C GLY A 20 -6.70 -2.53 -10.80
N LEU A 21 -5.88 -3.15 -11.66
CA LEU A 21 -4.60 -2.56 -12.07
C LEU A 21 -4.77 -1.21 -12.78
N ALA A 22 -5.74 -1.08 -13.68
CA ALA A 22 -6.01 0.18 -14.37
C ALA A 22 -6.31 1.33 -13.39
N ARG A 23 -7.00 1.02 -12.28
CA ARG A 23 -7.24 1.98 -11.19
C ARG A 23 -6.01 2.30 -10.35
N LEU A 24 -5.01 1.41 -10.32
CA LEU A 24 -3.75 1.59 -9.61
C LEU A 24 -2.58 2.06 -10.50
N GLU A 25 -2.79 2.19 -11.81
CA GLU A 25 -1.72 2.51 -12.76
C GLU A 25 -0.99 3.81 -12.44
N TYR A 26 -1.68 4.77 -11.80
CA TYR A 26 -1.06 6.00 -11.33
C TYR A 26 0.06 5.79 -10.29
N ARG A 27 0.06 4.64 -9.61
CA ARG A 27 1.09 4.29 -8.62
C ARG A 27 2.36 3.71 -9.22
N GLY A 28 2.25 3.06 -10.40
CA GLY A 28 3.37 2.45 -11.09
C GLY A 28 2.98 2.09 -12.52
N TYR A 29 3.86 2.40 -13.48
CA TYR A 29 3.56 2.29 -14.91
C TYR A 29 4.77 1.91 -15.77
N ASP A 30 5.86 1.45 -15.17
CA ASP A 30 7.03 0.98 -15.92
C ASP A 30 6.86 -0.44 -16.46
N SER A 31 6.06 -1.24 -15.76
CA SER A 31 5.66 -2.55 -16.20
C SER A 31 4.42 -3.04 -15.45
N CYS A 32 3.70 -3.98 -16.03
CA CYS A 32 2.53 -4.60 -15.42
C CYS A 32 2.43 -6.07 -15.83
N GLY A 33 1.61 -6.83 -15.09
CA GLY A 33 1.36 -8.21 -15.44
C GLY A 33 0.30 -8.86 -14.58
N VAL A 34 -0.16 -10.01 -15.03
CA VAL A 34 -1.18 -10.84 -14.42
C VAL A 34 -0.75 -12.30 -14.48
N ALA A 35 -1.03 -13.06 -13.42
CA ALA A 35 -0.87 -14.51 -13.39
C ALA A 35 -2.10 -15.16 -12.78
N VAL A 36 -2.44 -16.34 -13.30
CA VAL A 36 -3.59 -17.14 -12.87
C VAL A 36 -3.24 -18.62 -12.79
N VAL A 37 -4.03 -19.34 -12.02
CA VAL A 37 -4.10 -20.81 -12.09
C VAL A 37 -5.18 -21.20 -13.12
N ALA A 38 -4.76 -21.92 -14.15
CA ALA A 38 -5.64 -22.55 -15.12
C ALA A 38 -5.20 -24.02 -15.29
N ASN A 39 -4.74 -24.43 -16.46
CA ASN A 39 -4.04 -25.70 -16.67
C ASN A 39 -2.55 -25.55 -16.30
N GLY A 40 -2.23 -25.29 -15.01
CA GLY A 40 -0.93 -24.86 -14.51
C GLY A 40 -0.85 -23.34 -14.32
N LEU A 41 0.35 -22.83 -14.08
CA LEU A 41 0.60 -21.40 -13.95
C LEU A 41 0.65 -20.73 -15.33
N GLN A 42 -0.16 -19.72 -15.54
CA GLN A 42 -0.15 -18.90 -16.75
C GLN A 42 0.04 -17.43 -16.36
N ARG A 43 0.76 -16.66 -17.20
CA ARG A 43 0.96 -15.23 -16.98
C ARG A 43 1.09 -14.46 -18.29
N ALA A 44 0.70 -13.18 -18.25
CA ALA A 44 1.04 -12.14 -19.22
C ALA A 44 1.76 -11.01 -18.53
N ARG A 45 2.81 -10.45 -19.15
CA ARG A 45 3.59 -9.33 -18.63
C ARG A 45 3.94 -8.34 -19.74
N SER A 46 3.93 -7.05 -19.43
CA SER A 46 4.26 -5.97 -20.37
C SER A 46 5.11 -4.90 -19.68
N THR A 47 5.98 -4.25 -20.43
CA THR A 47 6.67 -3.01 -20.05
C THR A 47 5.92 -1.76 -20.54
N SER A 48 4.66 -1.93 -20.89
CA SER A 48 3.74 -0.89 -21.34
C SER A 48 2.61 -0.66 -20.34
N ARG A 49 1.64 0.16 -20.70
CA ARG A 49 0.47 0.48 -19.89
C ARG A 49 -0.47 -0.72 -19.72
N VAL A 50 -1.30 -0.66 -18.68
CA VAL A 50 -2.30 -1.70 -18.38
C VAL A 50 -3.27 -1.94 -19.54
N ALA A 51 -3.54 -0.92 -20.36
CA ALA A 51 -4.37 -1.07 -21.56
C ALA A 51 -3.79 -2.11 -22.55
N GLU A 52 -2.47 -2.08 -22.81
CA GLU A 52 -1.80 -3.06 -23.67
C GLU A 52 -1.77 -4.46 -23.05
N LEU A 53 -1.60 -4.54 -21.72
CA LEU A 53 -1.73 -5.82 -21.01
C LEU A 53 -3.13 -6.39 -21.17
N ALA A 54 -4.18 -5.55 -21.11
CA ALA A 54 -5.57 -5.96 -21.33
C ALA A 54 -5.80 -6.55 -22.73
N GLU A 55 -5.19 -5.95 -23.77
CA GLU A 55 -5.23 -6.48 -25.14
C GLU A 55 -4.52 -7.84 -25.24
N GLN A 56 -3.32 -7.98 -24.66
CA GLN A 56 -2.58 -9.24 -24.62
C GLN A 56 -3.36 -10.36 -23.94
N VAL A 57 -3.96 -10.05 -22.79
CA VAL A 57 -4.78 -10.97 -21.99
C VAL A 57 -6.00 -11.42 -22.76
N SER A 58 -6.69 -10.49 -23.46
CA SER A 58 -7.84 -10.78 -24.31
C SER A 58 -7.45 -11.66 -25.51
N ALA A 59 -6.35 -11.33 -26.19
CA ALA A 59 -5.84 -12.09 -27.34
C ALA A 59 -5.43 -13.52 -26.96
N SER A 60 -4.81 -13.70 -25.79
CA SER A 60 -4.40 -15.01 -25.27
C SER A 60 -5.54 -15.80 -24.62
N LYS A 61 -6.74 -15.19 -24.47
CA LYS A 61 -7.89 -15.78 -23.76
C LYS A 61 -7.53 -16.30 -22.38
N LEU A 62 -6.73 -15.52 -21.65
CA LEU A 62 -6.31 -15.88 -20.31
C LEU A 62 -7.51 -15.85 -19.37
N GLU A 63 -7.80 -16.97 -18.71
CA GLU A 63 -8.90 -17.14 -17.77
C GLU A 63 -8.42 -17.87 -16.52
N GLY A 64 -9.07 -17.61 -15.39
CA GLY A 64 -8.77 -18.28 -14.13
C GLY A 64 -9.70 -17.85 -13.00
N HIS A 65 -9.68 -18.64 -11.92
CA HIS A 65 -10.49 -18.44 -10.73
C HIS A 65 -9.67 -17.97 -9.51
N THR A 66 -8.36 -18.13 -9.59
CA THR A 66 -7.38 -17.63 -8.62
C THR A 66 -6.24 -17.00 -9.37
N GLY A 67 -5.85 -15.80 -8.94
CA GLY A 67 -4.77 -15.07 -9.60
C GLY A 67 -4.38 -13.80 -8.89
N ILE A 68 -3.28 -13.23 -9.38
CA ILE A 68 -2.66 -12.00 -8.92
C ILE A 68 -2.26 -11.13 -10.09
N ALA A 69 -2.24 -9.82 -9.88
CA ALA A 69 -1.81 -8.85 -10.86
C ALA A 69 -1.05 -7.71 -10.20
N HIS A 70 -0.19 -7.04 -10.96
CA HIS A 70 0.72 -6.04 -10.44
C HIS A 70 1.01 -4.93 -11.45
N THR A 71 1.10 -3.68 -10.96
CA THR A 71 1.76 -2.57 -11.64
C THR A 71 3.01 -2.19 -10.89
N ARG A 72 4.13 -2.04 -11.62
CA ARG A 72 5.45 -1.85 -11.04
C ARG A 72 5.97 -0.43 -11.23
N TRP A 73 6.63 0.05 -10.19
CA TRP A 73 7.60 1.13 -10.25
C TRP A 73 8.96 0.53 -9.87
N ALA A 74 9.91 0.48 -10.82
CA ALA A 74 11.16 -0.24 -10.64
C ALA A 74 12.00 0.31 -9.48
N THR A 75 12.36 -0.58 -8.57
CA THR A 75 13.34 -0.33 -7.50
C THR A 75 14.60 -1.18 -7.72
N HIS A 76 14.43 -2.46 -8.06
CA HIS A 76 15.52 -3.41 -8.37
C HIS A 76 15.33 -4.01 -9.76
N GLY A 77 16.36 -3.93 -10.60
CA GLY A 77 16.34 -4.38 -11.99
C GLY A 77 15.66 -3.39 -12.95
N ALA A 78 16.20 -3.23 -14.15
CA ALA A 78 15.69 -2.34 -15.17
C ALA A 78 14.24 -2.66 -15.58
N PRO A 79 13.46 -1.69 -16.11
CA PRO A 79 12.18 -1.95 -16.73
C PRO A 79 12.32 -2.89 -17.93
N ALA A 80 12.11 -4.18 -17.70
CA ALA A 80 12.19 -5.24 -18.69
C ALA A 80 11.17 -6.33 -18.37
N VAL A 81 10.68 -7.05 -19.38
CA VAL A 81 9.63 -8.07 -19.20
C VAL A 81 10.04 -9.16 -18.20
N HIS A 82 11.32 -9.56 -18.15
CA HIS A 82 11.78 -10.55 -17.18
C HIS A 82 11.78 -10.05 -15.74
N ASN A 83 11.87 -8.74 -15.52
CA ASN A 83 11.78 -8.08 -14.22
C ASN A 83 10.35 -7.64 -13.86
N ALA A 84 9.39 -7.73 -14.78
CA ALA A 84 7.99 -7.41 -14.50
C ALA A 84 7.34 -8.50 -13.65
N HIS A 85 6.51 -8.10 -12.67
CA HIS A 85 5.69 -9.01 -11.88
C HIS A 85 4.47 -9.49 -12.68
N PRO A 86 3.87 -10.65 -12.31
CA PRO A 86 4.22 -11.61 -11.27
C PRO A 86 5.47 -12.44 -11.58
N HIS A 87 6.20 -12.84 -10.53
CA HIS A 87 7.28 -13.83 -10.62
C HIS A 87 6.77 -15.23 -10.29
N PHE A 88 7.36 -16.21 -10.96
CA PHE A 88 7.15 -17.63 -10.65
C PHE A 88 8.38 -18.18 -9.95
N SER A 89 8.17 -19.13 -9.04
CA SER A 89 9.27 -19.99 -8.64
C SER A 89 9.71 -20.86 -9.82
N HIS A 90 10.94 -21.28 -9.82
CA HIS A 90 11.48 -22.29 -10.72
C HIS A 90 12.05 -23.41 -9.84
N GLY A 91 11.75 -24.67 -10.16
CA GLY A 91 12.23 -25.79 -9.36
C GLY A 91 13.76 -25.88 -9.33
N VAL A 92 14.26 -26.92 -8.72
CA VAL A 92 15.71 -27.22 -8.66
C VAL A 92 16.13 -28.12 -9.84
N GLY A 93 17.27 -27.83 -10.44
CA GLY A 93 17.87 -28.66 -11.48
C GLY A 93 18.08 -27.93 -12.82
N PRO A 94 18.81 -28.57 -13.78
CA PRO A 94 19.25 -27.91 -15.01
C PRO A 94 18.11 -27.44 -15.93
N ASP A 95 16.95 -28.10 -15.90
CA ASP A 95 15.79 -27.75 -16.71
C ASP A 95 14.79 -26.86 -15.95
N ALA A 96 15.07 -26.53 -14.70
CA ALA A 96 14.16 -25.77 -13.84
C ALA A 96 13.80 -24.39 -14.42
N ALA A 97 14.77 -23.71 -15.03
CA ALA A 97 14.59 -22.39 -15.61
C ALA A 97 13.61 -22.38 -16.83
N SER A 98 13.40 -23.52 -17.49
CA SER A 98 12.55 -23.63 -18.69
C SER A 98 11.06 -23.83 -18.37
N ARG A 99 10.72 -24.11 -17.12
CA ARG A 99 9.32 -24.39 -16.69
C ARG A 99 8.94 -23.56 -15.47
N PRO A 100 7.71 -23.02 -15.39
CA PRO A 100 7.23 -22.43 -14.15
C PRO A 100 7.17 -23.50 -13.06
N GLY A 101 7.61 -23.13 -11.85
CA GLY A 101 7.51 -23.96 -10.66
C GLY A 101 6.07 -24.07 -10.16
N ARG A 102 5.90 -23.99 -8.85
CA ARG A 102 4.57 -24.11 -8.23
C ARG A 102 4.02 -22.80 -7.69
N VAL A 103 4.85 -21.85 -7.32
CA VAL A 103 4.49 -20.60 -6.65
C VAL A 103 4.49 -19.44 -7.64
N ALA A 104 3.46 -18.60 -7.54
CA ALA A 104 3.37 -17.30 -8.22
C ALA A 104 3.22 -16.20 -7.17
N LEU A 105 3.96 -15.11 -7.32
CA LEU A 105 4.05 -14.05 -6.32
C LEU A 105 4.14 -12.66 -6.95
N VAL A 106 3.50 -11.68 -6.29
CA VAL A 106 3.70 -10.24 -6.49
C VAL A 106 4.11 -9.60 -5.17
N HIS A 107 4.88 -8.52 -5.25
CA HIS A 107 5.48 -7.85 -4.10
C HIS A 107 5.52 -6.34 -4.30
N ASN A 108 5.11 -5.61 -3.29
CA ASN A 108 5.35 -4.18 -3.10
C ASN A 108 6.30 -3.99 -1.92
N GLY A 109 7.41 -3.32 -2.14
CA GLY A 109 8.40 -3.07 -1.10
C GLY A 109 9.82 -3.36 -1.58
N ILE A 110 10.72 -3.55 -0.63
CA ILE A 110 12.13 -3.85 -0.87
C ILE A 110 12.59 -4.85 0.21
N ILE A 111 13.18 -5.95 -0.21
CA ILE A 111 13.83 -6.92 0.67
C ILE A 111 15.34 -6.65 0.70
N GLU A 112 15.79 -6.07 1.80
CA GLU A 112 17.17 -5.56 1.94
C GLU A 112 18.23 -6.68 1.92
N ASN A 113 17.90 -7.86 2.46
CA ASN A 113 18.81 -9.03 2.48
C ASN A 113 18.62 -9.98 1.29
N HIS A 114 18.06 -9.50 0.17
CA HIS A 114 17.75 -10.35 -0.99
C HIS A 114 18.98 -11.00 -1.62
N ASP A 115 20.15 -10.39 -1.58
CA ASP A 115 21.39 -10.96 -2.14
C ASP A 115 21.86 -12.17 -1.33
N GLU A 116 21.80 -12.14 -0.01
CA GLU A 116 22.15 -13.25 0.87
C GLU A 116 21.21 -14.45 0.65
N LEU A 117 19.89 -14.16 0.59
CA LEU A 117 18.88 -15.18 0.32
C LEU A 117 19.04 -15.77 -1.08
N ARG A 118 19.35 -14.96 -2.10
CA ARG A 118 19.63 -15.38 -3.47
C ARG A 118 20.80 -16.36 -3.50
N ALA A 119 21.92 -16.00 -2.87
CA ALA A 119 23.10 -16.87 -2.81
C ALA A 119 22.80 -18.21 -2.12
N ALA A 120 22.06 -18.20 -1.01
CA ALA A 120 21.66 -19.42 -0.30
C ALA A 120 20.72 -20.31 -1.15
N LEU A 121 19.81 -19.74 -1.91
CA LEU A 121 18.89 -20.47 -2.80
C LEU A 121 19.63 -21.02 -4.03
N GLN A 122 20.58 -20.27 -4.59
CA GLN A 122 21.45 -20.75 -5.67
C GLN A 122 22.30 -21.95 -5.23
N ALA A 123 22.82 -21.92 -3.99
CA ALA A 123 23.54 -23.07 -3.41
C ALA A 123 22.64 -24.31 -3.26
N LYS A 124 21.31 -24.13 -3.12
CA LYS A 124 20.31 -25.21 -3.15
C LYS A 124 19.93 -25.64 -4.59
N GLY A 125 20.47 -25.00 -5.62
CA GLY A 125 20.23 -25.30 -7.03
C GLY A 125 19.08 -24.56 -7.69
N TYR A 126 18.52 -23.50 -7.05
CA TYR A 126 17.53 -22.64 -7.70
C TYR A 126 18.16 -21.75 -8.77
N CYS A 127 17.49 -21.62 -9.91
CA CYS A 127 17.89 -20.75 -11.01
C CYS A 127 17.06 -19.48 -11.03
N PHE A 128 17.70 -18.33 -11.18
CA PHE A 128 17.05 -17.03 -11.23
C PHE A 128 17.00 -16.50 -12.66
N GLN A 129 15.84 -15.92 -13.04
CA GLN A 129 15.63 -15.33 -14.36
C GLN A 129 15.54 -13.81 -14.32
N SER A 130 15.34 -13.23 -13.15
CA SER A 130 15.22 -11.77 -12.94
C SER A 130 16.28 -11.24 -11.98
N GLN A 131 16.38 -9.93 -11.95
CA GLN A 131 17.24 -9.18 -11.04
C GLN A 131 16.46 -8.68 -9.80
N THR A 132 15.18 -9.09 -9.67
CA THR A 132 14.31 -8.58 -8.61
C THR A 132 14.49 -9.34 -7.30
N ASP A 133 14.32 -8.66 -6.21
CA ASP A 133 14.17 -9.24 -4.86
C ASP A 133 12.90 -10.10 -4.75
N THR A 134 11.88 -9.81 -5.53
CA THR A 134 10.62 -10.54 -5.56
C THR A 134 10.77 -12.01 -6.00
N GLU A 135 11.62 -12.31 -6.98
CA GLU A 135 11.89 -13.70 -7.39
C GLU A 135 12.55 -14.49 -6.26
N VAL A 136 13.36 -13.81 -5.43
CA VAL A 136 13.96 -14.43 -4.24
C VAL A 136 12.89 -14.90 -3.27
N ILE A 137 11.86 -14.08 -3.02
CA ILE A 137 10.74 -14.47 -2.15
C ILE A 137 10.00 -15.68 -2.73
N ALA A 138 9.73 -15.69 -4.04
CA ALA A 138 9.05 -16.80 -4.70
C ALA A 138 9.79 -18.12 -4.54
N HIS A 139 11.12 -18.11 -4.72
CA HIS A 139 11.95 -19.29 -4.51
C HIS A 139 12.08 -19.69 -3.04
N LEU A 140 12.14 -18.73 -2.13
CA LEU A 140 12.18 -19.00 -0.69
C LEU A 140 10.92 -19.75 -0.26
N ILE A 141 9.74 -19.24 -0.62
CA ILE A 141 8.46 -19.90 -0.30
C ILE A 141 8.39 -21.29 -0.93
N ASP A 142 8.80 -21.44 -2.20
CA ASP A 142 8.84 -22.74 -2.87
C ASP A 142 9.76 -23.74 -2.15
N SER A 143 10.90 -23.28 -1.63
CA SER A 143 11.86 -24.10 -0.89
C SER A 143 11.36 -24.57 0.48
N LEU A 144 10.36 -23.89 1.03
CA LEU A 144 9.75 -24.18 2.33
C LEU A 144 8.37 -24.86 2.19
N TYR A 145 7.88 -25.04 0.95
CA TYR A 145 6.59 -25.64 0.69
C TYR A 145 6.60 -27.15 0.91
N ASP A 146 5.77 -27.63 1.83
CA ASP A 146 5.56 -29.03 2.15
C ASP A 146 4.05 -29.39 2.16
N GLY A 147 3.34 -28.95 1.10
CA GLY A 147 1.91 -29.26 0.92
C GLY A 147 0.94 -28.24 1.51
N ASP A 148 1.40 -27.17 2.18
CA ASP A 148 0.59 -26.08 2.69
C ASP A 148 1.21 -24.73 2.39
N LEU A 149 0.57 -23.94 1.52
CA LEU A 149 1.05 -22.64 1.08
C LEU A 149 1.10 -21.62 2.23
N PHE A 150 0.10 -21.63 3.12
CA PHE A 150 0.06 -20.67 4.23
C PHE A 150 1.23 -20.90 5.21
N GLU A 151 1.49 -22.16 5.57
CA GLU A 151 2.63 -22.48 6.44
C GLU A 151 3.97 -22.20 5.75
N ALA A 152 4.10 -22.41 4.43
CA ALA A 152 5.29 -22.06 3.68
C ALA A 152 5.54 -20.53 3.66
N VAL A 153 4.50 -19.73 3.44
CA VAL A 153 4.59 -18.25 3.51
C VAL A 153 4.97 -17.83 4.92
N LYS A 154 4.26 -18.30 5.93
CA LYS A 154 4.52 -17.98 7.34
C LYS A 154 5.97 -18.33 7.76
N ALA A 155 6.48 -19.46 7.30
CA ALA A 155 7.87 -19.85 7.55
C ALA A 155 8.89 -18.98 6.80
N ALA A 156 8.52 -18.40 5.65
CA ALA A 156 9.39 -17.52 4.87
C ALA A 156 9.56 -16.13 5.50
N LEU A 157 8.48 -15.56 6.11
CA LEU A 157 8.47 -14.19 6.59
C LEU A 157 9.59 -13.83 7.58
N PRO A 158 9.98 -14.67 8.56
CA PRO A 158 11.08 -14.36 9.48
C PRO A 158 12.45 -14.19 8.80
N HIS A 159 12.61 -14.70 7.57
CA HIS A 159 13.83 -14.57 6.79
C HIS A 159 13.91 -13.29 5.96
N LEU A 160 12.80 -12.55 5.84
CA LEU A 160 12.73 -11.34 5.05
C LEU A 160 13.05 -10.12 5.91
N HIS A 161 14.06 -9.34 5.52
CA HIS A 161 14.37 -8.06 6.13
C HIS A 161 13.96 -6.93 5.19
N GLY A 162 13.22 -5.95 5.68
CA GLY A 162 12.73 -4.82 4.88
C GLY A 162 11.21 -4.71 4.85
N ALA A 163 10.69 -3.95 3.90
CA ALA A 163 9.25 -3.71 3.77
C ALA A 163 8.65 -4.57 2.66
N TYR A 164 7.49 -5.16 2.92
CA TYR A 164 6.76 -5.94 1.93
C TYR A 164 5.24 -5.88 2.10
N ALA A 165 4.53 -5.96 0.99
CA ALA A 165 3.20 -6.50 0.87
C ALA A 165 3.24 -7.53 -0.25
N ILE A 166 2.86 -8.77 0.03
CA ILE A 166 2.90 -9.88 -0.92
C ILE A 166 1.52 -10.48 -1.11
N ALA A 167 1.25 -10.96 -2.34
CA ALA A 167 0.14 -11.85 -2.65
C ALA A 167 0.69 -13.05 -3.41
N VAL A 168 0.38 -14.25 -2.92
CA VAL A 168 1.00 -15.52 -3.31
C VAL A 168 -0.06 -16.56 -3.55
N PHE A 169 0.04 -17.32 -4.63
CA PHE A 169 -0.73 -18.53 -4.84
C PHE A 169 0.16 -19.68 -5.33
N CYS A 170 -0.34 -20.92 -5.18
CA CYS A 170 0.33 -22.13 -5.58
C CYS A 170 -0.55 -22.94 -6.56
N LYS A 171 0.03 -23.51 -7.63
CA LYS A 171 -0.72 -24.34 -8.59
C LYS A 171 -1.27 -25.62 -7.95
N ASP A 172 -0.62 -26.09 -6.90
CA ASP A 172 -1.00 -27.33 -6.20
C ASP A 172 -2.17 -27.11 -5.22
N GLU A 173 -2.49 -25.80 -4.93
CA GLU A 173 -3.64 -25.35 -4.13
C GLU A 173 -4.43 -24.29 -4.90
N PRO A 174 -5.14 -24.67 -6.00
CA PRO A 174 -5.63 -23.71 -7.00
C PRO A 174 -6.75 -22.76 -6.53
N HIS A 175 -7.30 -22.96 -5.33
CA HIS A 175 -8.37 -22.13 -4.74
C HIS A 175 -7.91 -21.37 -3.51
N ARG A 176 -6.59 -21.15 -3.39
CA ARG A 176 -5.97 -20.48 -2.26
C ARG A 176 -5.09 -19.32 -2.69
N LEU A 177 -5.21 -18.22 -1.98
CA LEU A 177 -4.38 -17.02 -2.12
C LEU A 177 -3.94 -16.58 -0.73
N VAL A 178 -2.64 -16.44 -0.50
CA VAL A 178 -2.10 -15.99 0.78
C VAL A 178 -1.54 -14.59 0.62
N GLY A 179 -1.83 -13.71 1.59
CA GLY A 179 -1.28 -12.37 1.67
C GLY A 179 -0.54 -12.14 2.97
N ALA A 180 0.48 -11.31 2.94
CA ALA A 180 1.18 -10.84 4.13
C ALA A 180 1.68 -9.42 3.92
N ARG A 181 1.77 -8.64 5.02
CA ARG A 181 2.31 -7.28 4.95
C ARG A 181 3.24 -6.95 6.12
N ALA A 182 4.28 -6.18 5.82
CA ALA A 182 5.09 -5.44 6.76
C ALA A 182 5.64 -4.19 6.05
N GLY A 183 5.38 -3.00 6.56
CA GLY A 183 5.86 -1.73 5.98
C GLY A 183 5.14 -1.26 4.70
N SER A 184 4.48 -2.14 3.94
CA SER A 184 3.70 -1.79 2.74
C SER A 184 2.22 -2.11 2.91
N PRO A 185 1.28 -1.31 2.35
CA PRO A 185 -0.15 -1.51 2.57
C PRO A 185 -0.69 -2.74 1.84
N LEU A 186 -1.63 -3.44 2.49
CA LEU A 186 -2.43 -4.50 1.92
C LEU A 186 -3.81 -4.51 2.57
N VAL A 187 -4.86 -4.70 1.79
CA VAL A 187 -6.24 -4.81 2.26
C VAL A 187 -6.88 -6.08 1.73
N LEU A 188 -7.80 -6.63 2.52
CA LEU A 188 -8.68 -7.72 2.13
C LEU A 188 -10.04 -7.14 1.71
N GLY A 189 -10.51 -7.48 0.51
CA GLY A 189 -11.88 -7.25 0.05
C GLY A 189 -12.74 -8.48 0.26
N VAL A 190 -13.89 -8.32 0.93
CA VAL A 190 -14.88 -9.38 1.13
C VAL A 190 -15.96 -9.23 0.07
N GLY A 191 -16.16 -10.24 -0.76
CA GLY A 191 -17.22 -10.24 -1.78
C GLY A 191 -18.62 -10.23 -1.16
N LYS A 192 -19.58 -9.62 -1.85
CA LYS A 192 -20.94 -9.39 -1.33
C LYS A 192 -21.64 -10.67 -0.87
N ASP A 193 -21.42 -11.78 -1.58
CA ASP A 193 -22.06 -13.07 -1.28
C ASP A 193 -21.17 -13.99 -0.42
N GLY A 194 -20.01 -13.50 0.03
CA GLY A 194 -19.03 -14.29 0.75
C GLY A 194 -18.40 -15.44 -0.05
N GLN A 195 -18.68 -15.52 -1.37
CA GLN A 195 -18.17 -16.58 -2.24
C GLN A 195 -16.84 -16.24 -2.89
N GLU A 196 -16.42 -14.98 -2.83
CA GLU A 196 -15.20 -14.49 -3.42
C GLU A 196 -14.47 -13.52 -2.48
N HIS A 197 -13.14 -13.55 -2.54
CA HIS A 197 -12.30 -12.71 -1.72
C HIS A 197 -11.17 -12.12 -2.56
N PHE A 198 -10.73 -10.93 -2.15
CA PHE A 198 -9.77 -10.13 -2.90
C PHE A 198 -8.65 -9.64 -2.00
N LEU A 199 -7.45 -9.47 -2.56
CA LEU A 199 -6.37 -8.69 -1.98
C LEU A 199 -6.08 -7.49 -2.86
N ALA A 200 -5.76 -6.37 -2.25
CA ALA A 200 -5.27 -5.21 -2.99
C ALA A 200 -4.31 -4.38 -2.13
N SER A 201 -3.40 -3.69 -2.78
CA SER A 201 -2.55 -2.71 -2.08
C SER A 201 -3.30 -1.42 -1.73
N ASP A 202 -4.50 -1.23 -2.29
CA ASP A 202 -5.40 -0.11 -2.02
C ASP A 202 -6.85 -0.52 -2.32
N ALA A 203 -7.79 -0.10 -1.47
CA ALA A 203 -9.21 -0.36 -1.64
C ALA A 203 -9.77 0.18 -2.97
N MET A 204 -9.13 1.19 -3.56
CA MET A 204 -9.48 1.74 -4.88
C MET A 204 -9.44 0.71 -6.01
N ALA A 205 -8.56 -0.28 -5.94
CA ALA A 205 -8.52 -1.37 -6.91
C ALA A 205 -9.83 -2.16 -6.97
N LEU A 206 -10.55 -2.21 -5.84
CA LEU A 206 -11.75 -3.03 -5.65
C LEU A 206 -13.06 -2.26 -5.85
N VAL A 207 -12.99 -1.00 -6.24
CA VAL A 207 -14.18 -0.17 -6.54
C VAL A 207 -15.02 -0.84 -7.64
N GLY A 208 -16.33 -0.97 -7.40
CA GLY A 208 -17.25 -1.68 -8.30
C GLY A 208 -17.21 -3.21 -8.19
N VAL A 209 -16.29 -3.76 -7.38
CA VAL A 209 -16.20 -5.19 -7.06
C VAL A 209 -16.76 -5.45 -5.67
N THR A 210 -16.22 -4.79 -4.65
CA THR A 210 -16.73 -4.81 -3.28
C THR A 210 -16.47 -3.49 -2.58
N ASP A 211 -17.34 -3.15 -1.64
CA ASP A 211 -17.22 -2.03 -0.71
C ASP A 211 -16.86 -2.50 0.72
N GLN A 212 -16.76 -3.81 0.93
CA GLN A 212 -16.47 -4.42 2.21
C GLN A 212 -14.96 -4.69 2.33
N ILE A 213 -14.26 -3.85 3.09
CA ILE A 213 -12.80 -3.85 3.18
C ILE A 213 -12.35 -4.13 4.62
N VAL A 214 -11.38 -5.03 4.77
CA VAL A 214 -10.61 -5.23 5.99
C VAL A 214 -9.22 -4.67 5.77
N TYR A 215 -8.82 -3.70 6.59
CA TYR A 215 -7.46 -3.17 6.59
C TYR A 215 -6.56 -4.07 7.43
N LEU A 216 -5.49 -4.55 6.82
CA LEU A 216 -4.48 -5.34 7.53
C LEU A 216 -3.54 -4.41 8.30
N ASP A 217 -3.18 -4.79 9.51
CA ASP A 217 -2.16 -4.09 10.31
C ASP A 217 -0.76 -4.67 10.07
N GLU A 218 0.23 -4.07 10.68
CA GLU A 218 1.65 -4.44 10.54
C GLU A 218 1.90 -5.87 11.02
N GLY A 219 2.43 -6.70 10.12
CA GLY A 219 2.72 -8.11 10.38
C GLY A 219 1.53 -9.05 10.22
N ASP A 220 0.36 -8.55 9.79
CA ASP A 220 -0.79 -9.42 9.53
C ASP A 220 -0.55 -10.33 8.32
N LEU A 221 -1.05 -11.57 8.45
CA LEU A 221 -1.16 -12.56 7.38
C LEU A 221 -2.64 -12.84 7.11
N VAL A 222 -2.96 -13.15 5.87
CA VAL A 222 -4.30 -13.54 5.45
C VAL A 222 -4.25 -14.78 4.56
N ASP A 223 -5.08 -15.75 4.88
CA ASP A 223 -5.33 -16.94 4.07
C ASP A 223 -6.72 -16.83 3.45
N LEU A 224 -6.77 -16.69 2.13
CA LEU A 224 -8.01 -16.62 1.35
C LEU A 224 -8.24 -17.94 0.64
N GLN A 225 -9.42 -18.48 0.85
CA GLN A 225 -9.91 -19.63 0.10
C GLN A 225 -11.30 -19.32 -0.47
N LEU A 226 -11.77 -20.16 -1.34
CA LEU A 226 -13.08 -19.98 -1.93
C LEU A 226 -14.16 -19.97 -0.84
N GLY A 227 -14.85 -18.84 -0.68
CA GLY A 227 -15.92 -18.65 0.30
C GLY A 227 -15.46 -18.48 1.76
N LYS A 228 -14.16 -18.42 2.03
CA LYS A 228 -13.62 -18.30 3.39
C LYS A 228 -12.34 -17.50 3.43
N TYR A 229 -12.09 -16.81 4.55
CA TYR A 229 -10.80 -16.20 4.84
C TYR A 229 -10.46 -16.31 6.33
N TRP A 230 -9.18 -16.30 6.62
CA TRP A 230 -8.65 -16.24 7.98
C TRP A 230 -7.57 -15.18 8.06
N LEU A 231 -7.54 -14.49 9.19
CA LEU A 231 -6.56 -13.46 9.49
C LEU A 231 -5.72 -13.91 10.68
N PHE A 232 -4.43 -13.61 10.63
CA PHE A 232 -3.47 -13.92 11.68
C PHE A 232 -2.58 -12.71 11.95
N ASP A 233 -2.19 -12.52 13.20
CA ASP A 233 -1.19 -11.54 13.57
C ASP A 233 0.25 -12.03 13.27
N LYS A 234 1.22 -11.16 13.50
CA LYS A 234 2.65 -11.48 13.31
C LYS A 234 3.17 -12.67 14.14
N ALA A 235 2.46 -13.05 15.19
CA ALA A 235 2.78 -14.22 16.02
C ALA A 235 2.09 -15.49 15.48
N GLY A 236 1.30 -15.38 14.41
CA GLY A 236 0.51 -16.49 13.85
C GLY A 236 -0.76 -16.82 14.64
N LYS A 237 -1.20 -15.92 15.52
CA LYS A 237 -2.45 -16.08 16.27
C LYS A 237 -3.62 -15.62 15.39
N ALA A 238 -4.68 -16.45 15.32
CA ALA A 238 -5.90 -16.10 14.59
C ALA A 238 -6.57 -14.85 15.17
N LEU A 239 -6.97 -13.95 14.29
CA LEU A 239 -7.63 -12.68 14.61
C LEU A 239 -9.14 -12.80 14.39
N SER A 240 -9.90 -12.20 15.29
CA SER A 240 -11.36 -12.12 15.20
C SER A 240 -11.81 -10.91 14.36
N SER A 241 -13.08 -10.93 13.92
CA SER A 241 -13.72 -9.80 13.24
C SER A 241 -13.82 -8.53 14.10
N THR A 242 -13.70 -8.64 15.42
CA THR A 242 -13.63 -7.46 16.32
C THR A 242 -12.25 -6.81 16.31
N GLN A 243 -11.20 -7.58 16.10
CA GLN A 243 -9.81 -7.08 16.02
C GLN A 243 -9.49 -6.53 14.63
N ARG A 244 -10.11 -7.09 13.58
CA ARG A 244 -10.02 -6.60 12.20
C ARG A 244 -11.43 -6.49 11.62
N PRO A 245 -12.15 -5.38 11.91
CA PRO A 245 -13.52 -5.22 11.44
C PRO A 245 -13.59 -4.99 9.94
N VAL A 246 -14.62 -5.53 9.32
CA VAL A 246 -15.00 -5.16 7.96
C VAL A 246 -15.55 -3.73 7.99
N LYS A 247 -14.96 -2.85 7.16
CA LYS A 247 -15.41 -1.47 6.99
C LYS A 247 -16.05 -1.29 5.62
N THR A 248 -17.18 -0.60 5.57
CA THR A 248 -17.79 -0.22 4.29
C THR A 248 -17.10 1.03 3.77
N VAL A 249 -16.49 0.93 2.59
CA VAL A 249 -15.78 2.04 1.93
C VAL A 249 -16.57 2.48 0.71
N LEU A 250 -17.27 3.60 0.84
CA LEU A 250 -18.03 4.20 -0.26
C LEU A 250 -17.07 4.99 -1.18
N ALA A 251 -16.50 4.32 -2.15
CA ALA A 251 -15.74 4.99 -3.20
C ALA A 251 -16.63 5.23 -4.42
N HIS A 252 -16.82 6.49 -4.80
CA HIS A 252 -17.61 6.85 -5.98
C HIS A 252 -16.79 6.57 -7.25
N SER A 253 -17.28 5.69 -8.10
CA SER A 253 -16.63 5.34 -9.38
C SER A 253 -16.36 6.56 -10.27
N GLY A 254 -17.24 7.56 -10.26
CA GLY A 254 -17.09 8.82 -11.02
C GLY A 254 -15.88 9.68 -10.59
N ALA A 255 -15.34 9.49 -9.40
CA ALA A 255 -14.15 10.25 -8.96
C ALA A 255 -12.88 9.86 -9.75
N VAL A 256 -12.84 8.65 -10.30
CA VAL A 256 -11.72 8.12 -11.09
C VAL A 256 -11.86 8.44 -12.58
N GLU A 257 -13.02 8.90 -13.05
CA GLU A 257 -13.24 9.25 -14.46
C GLU A 257 -12.51 10.55 -14.82
N LEU A 258 -11.85 10.55 -15.99
CA LEU A 258 -11.10 11.72 -16.48
C LEU A 258 -12.04 12.91 -16.82
N GLY A 259 -13.29 12.59 -17.20
CA GLY A 259 -14.27 13.60 -17.61
C GLY A 259 -13.82 14.36 -18.87
N PRO A 260 -14.05 15.69 -18.96
CA PRO A 260 -13.68 16.48 -20.12
C PRO A 260 -12.18 16.83 -20.21
N TYR A 261 -11.37 16.40 -19.27
CA TYR A 261 -9.96 16.77 -19.16
C TYR A 261 -9.06 15.81 -19.94
N ARG A 262 -7.92 16.29 -20.42
CA ARG A 262 -6.93 15.49 -21.15
C ARG A 262 -6.05 14.64 -20.22
N HIS A 263 -5.83 15.12 -18.99
CA HIS A 263 -4.94 14.51 -18.00
C HIS A 263 -5.54 14.62 -16.60
N TYR A 264 -5.31 13.64 -15.73
CA TYR A 264 -5.75 13.69 -14.33
C TYR A 264 -5.23 14.92 -13.60
N MET A 265 -3.95 15.25 -13.76
CA MET A 265 -3.38 16.46 -13.16
C MET A 265 -4.13 17.73 -13.57
N GLN A 266 -4.55 17.84 -14.84
CA GLN A 266 -5.36 18.96 -15.29
C GLN A 266 -6.72 18.99 -14.59
N LYS A 267 -7.41 17.86 -14.51
CA LYS A 267 -8.68 17.73 -13.76
C LYS A 267 -8.48 18.18 -12.31
N GLU A 268 -7.46 17.68 -11.65
CA GLU A 268 -7.17 17.94 -10.23
C GLU A 268 -6.79 19.39 -9.97
N ILE A 269 -6.15 20.07 -10.90
CA ILE A 269 -5.92 21.52 -10.85
C ILE A 269 -7.25 22.28 -10.79
N PHE A 270 -8.20 21.91 -11.64
CA PHE A 270 -9.53 22.56 -11.66
C PHE A 270 -10.45 22.12 -10.51
N GLU A 271 -10.17 21.00 -9.85
CA GLU A 271 -10.89 20.54 -8.66
C GLU A 271 -10.45 21.24 -7.37
N GLN A 272 -9.36 22.01 -7.35
CA GLN A 272 -8.84 22.65 -6.13
C GLN A 272 -9.88 23.51 -5.39
N PRO A 273 -10.71 24.35 -6.02
CA PRO A 273 -11.70 25.14 -5.28
C PRO A 273 -12.68 24.26 -4.51
N ARG A 274 -13.12 23.16 -5.12
CA ARG A 274 -14.00 22.17 -4.48
C ARG A 274 -13.27 21.43 -3.36
N ALA A 275 -12.05 20.97 -3.60
CA ALA A 275 -11.25 20.26 -2.60
C ALA A 275 -11.00 21.11 -1.34
N ILE A 276 -10.77 22.42 -1.51
CA ILE A 276 -10.64 23.35 -0.38
C ILE A 276 -11.97 23.49 0.35
N ALA A 277 -13.10 23.64 -0.37
CA ALA A 277 -14.42 23.71 0.24
C ALA A 277 -14.75 22.44 1.03
N ASP A 278 -14.51 21.27 0.45
CA ASP A 278 -14.72 19.96 1.10
C ASP A 278 -13.80 19.79 2.34
N THR A 279 -12.57 20.35 2.29
CA THR A 279 -11.63 20.35 3.42
C THR A 279 -12.15 21.20 4.58
N LEU A 280 -12.80 22.29 4.28
CA LEU A 280 -13.33 23.24 5.26
C LEU A 280 -14.80 22.97 5.63
N GLU A 281 -15.39 21.89 5.08
CA GLU A 281 -16.78 21.52 5.38
C GLU A 281 -16.98 21.23 6.88
N GLY A 282 -17.95 21.90 7.50
CA GLY A 282 -18.25 21.77 8.93
C GLY A 282 -17.29 22.53 9.86
N VAL A 283 -16.43 23.38 9.31
CA VAL A 283 -15.56 24.26 10.10
C VAL A 283 -16.29 25.59 10.36
N ASP A 284 -16.98 25.67 11.50
CA ASP A 284 -17.67 26.89 11.94
C ASP A 284 -16.74 27.85 12.72
N GLY A 285 -15.57 27.40 13.13
CA GLY A 285 -14.56 28.16 13.85
C GLY A 285 -13.26 27.37 14.02
N ILE A 286 -12.15 28.07 14.28
CA ILE A 286 -10.86 27.44 14.56
C ILE A 286 -10.84 27.06 16.03
N VAL A 287 -11.05 25.79 16.31
CA VAL A 287 -11.12 25.20 17.65
C VAL A 287 -10.31 23.91 17.71
N PRO A 288 -9.73 23.54 18.87
CA PRO A 288 -8.92 22.31 19.01
C PRO A 288 -9.64 21.03 18.60
N GLU A 289 -10.97 20.96 18.80
CA GLU A 289 -11.82 19.81 18.54
C GLU A 289 -11.82 19.38 17.06
N LEU A 290 -11.41 20.26 16.15
CA LEU A 290 -11.22 19.94 14.72
C LEU A 290 -10.17 18.83 14.51
N PHE A 291 -9.25 18.68 15.46
CA PHE A 291 -8.13 17.76 15.39
C PHE A 291 -8.28 16.57 16.34
N ASP A 292 -9.41 16.42 17.01
CA ASP A 292 -9.64 15.31 17.94
C ASP A 292 -9.48 13.95 17.24
N GLY A 293 -8.88 13.00 17.94
CA GLY A 293 -8.64 11.64 17.50
C GLY A 293 -8.93 10.65 18.61
N SER A 294 -7.94 9.84 18.98
CA SER A 294 -8.03 8.94 20.12
C SER A 294 -7.98 9.69 21.47
N VAL A 295 -7.51 10.93 21.45
CA VAL A 295 -7.43 11.83 22.62
C VAL A 295 -7.96 13.23 22.24
N SER A 296 -8.22 14.06 23.23
CA SER A 296 -8.63 15.46 23.01
C SER A 296 -7.46 16.32 22.60
N ALA A 297 -7.57 17.02 21.47
CA ALA A 297 -6.56 17.96 20.98
C ALA A 297 -6.36 19.13 21.94
N ALA A 298 -7.43 19.62 22.58
CA ALA A 298 -7.33 20.70 23.58
C ALA A 298 -6.40 20.34 24.77
N ARG A 299 -6.30 19.06 25.12
CA ARG A 299 -5.36 18.59 26.14
C ARG A 299 -3.94 18.58 25.60
N VAL A 300 -3.72 18.01 24.42
CA VAL A 300 -2.40 17.91 23.79
C VAL A 300 -1.82 19.30 23.55
N PHE A 301 -2.59 20.22 22.99
CA PHE A 301 -2.12 21.58 22.66
C PHE A 301 -1.71 22.40 23.89
N LYS A 302 -2.21 22.07 25.10
CA LYS A 302 -1.75 22.69 26.35
C LYS A 302 -0.42 22.14 26.86
N ASP A 303 -0.05 20.93 26.43
CA ASP A 303 1.12 20.21 26.96
C ASP A 303 2.37 20.37 26.09
N ILE A 304 2.22 20.87 24.86
CA ILE A 304 3.32 21.06 23.91
C ILE A 304 3.97 22.44 24.03
N ASP A 305 5.25 22.52 23.67
CA ASP A 305 6.03 23.76 23.58
C ASP A 305 6.76 23.93 22.24
N SER A 306 6.69 22.94 21.37
CA SER A 306 7.30 22.95 20.04
C SER A 306 6.53 22.03 19.07
N ILE A 307 6.75 22.23 17.77
CA ILE A 307 6.19 21.41 16.69
C ILE A 307 7.31 20.88 15.80
N LEU A 308 7.24 19.60 15.46
CA LEU A 308 8.07 18.95 14.46
C LEU A 308 7.19 18.41 13.33
N ILE A 309 7.32 18.98 12.13
CA ILE A 309 6.58 18.53 10.94
C ILE A 309 7.45 17.56 10.15
N LEU A 310 6.92 16.35 9.88
CA LEU A 310 7.58 15.28 9.15
C LEU A 310 6.80 14.96 7.88
N ALA A 311 7.39 15.14 6.72
CA ALA A 311 6.74 14.88 5.43
C ALA A 311 7.75 14.67 4.30
N CYS A 312 7.27 14.23 3.14
CA CYS A 312 8.03 14.10 1.90
C CYS A 312 7.35 14.86 0.75
N GLY A 313 8.12 15.23 -0.27
CA GLY A 313 7.63 15.83 -1.51
C GLY A 313 6.87 17.14 -1.28
N THR A 314 5.72 17.32 -1.98
CA THR A 314 4.90 18.53 -1.84
C THR A 314 4.31 18.71 -0.44
N SER A 315 4.03 17.62 0.27
CA SER A 315 3.60 17.67 1.66
C SER A 315 4.67 18.29 2.58
N TYR A 316 5.96 18.06 2.31
CA TYR A 316 7.05 18.77 3.02
C TYR A 316 6.97 20.28 2.77
N TYR A 317 6.74 20.71 1.53
CA TYR A 317 6.61 22.14 1.22
C TYR A 317 5.37 22.78 1.83
N SER A 318 4.27 22.05 1.98
CA SER A 318 3.11 22.55 2.75
C SER A 318 3.46 22.77 4.22
N GLY A 319 4.26 21.89 4.81
CA GLY A 319 4.84 22.06 6.15
C GLY A 319 5.75 23.27 6.27
N CYS A 320 6.61 23.50 5.26
CA CYS A 320 7.46 24.70 5.21
C CYS A 320 6.64 26.00 5.20
N THR A 321 5.49 26.00 4.53
CA THR A 321 4.57 27.16 4.55
C THR A 321 3.91 27.31 5.91
N ALA A 322 3.39 26.20 6.46
CA ALA A 322 2.73 26.20 7.78
C ALA A 322 3.64 26.68 8.92
N LYS A 323 4.93 26.37 8.84
CA LYS A 323 5.91 26.87 9.82
C LYS A 323 5.80 28.37 10.05
N TYR A 324 5.70 29.16 8.99
CA TYR A 324 5.60 30.61 9.11
C TYR A 324 4.30 31.03 9.82
N TRP A 325 3.20 30.34 9.60
CA TRP A 325 1.93 30.61 10.29
C TRP A 325 2.00 30.24 11.77
N LEU A 326 2.51 29.03 12.09
CA LEU A 326 2.65 28.54 13.46
C LEU A 326 3.57 29.42 14.29
N GLU A 327 4.70 29.87 13.72
CA GLU A 327 5.62 30.77 14.42
C GLU A 327 5.09 32.20 14.54
N SER A 328 4.45 32.74 13.50
CA SER A 328 3.99 34.15 13.52
C SER A 328 2.66 34.34 14.25
N ILE A 329 1.72 33.40 14.15
CA ILE A 329 0.37 33.49 14.70
C ILE A 329 0.30 32.78 16.05
N ALA A 330 0.61 31.48 16.08
CA ALA A 330 0.54 30.65 17.30
C ALA A 330 1.73 30.86 18.25
N ARG A 331 2.81 31.48 17.76
CA ARG A 331 4.04 31.74 18.57
C ARG A 331 4.70 30.49 19.12
N ILE A 332 4.60 29.38 18.41
CA ILE A 332 5.20 28.09 18.79
C ILE A 332 6.39 27.77 17.89
N PRO A 333 7.58 27.44 18.44
CA PRO A 333 8.74 27.03 17.65
C PRO A 333 8.42 25.81 16.77
N THR A 334 8.70 25.91 15.47
CA THR A 334 8.34 24.87 14.51
C THR A 334 9.54 24.46 13.66
N GLN A 335 9.84 23.17 13.61
CA GLN A 335 10.80 22.57 12.71
C GLN A 335 10.08 21.77 11.62
N VAL A 336 10.66 21.73 10.41
CA VAL A 336 10.15 20.93 9.29
C VAL A 336 11.29 20.10 8.76
N GLU A 337 11.11 18.79 8.71
CA GLU A 337 12.13 17.87 8.25
C GLU A 337 11.59 16.92 7.18
N VAL A 338 12.47 16.54 6.25
CA VAL A 338 12.17 15.52 5.25
C VAL A 338 12.13 14.16 5.97
N ALA A 339 11.01 13.46 5.87
CA ALA A 339 10.79 12.24 6.63
C ALA A 339 11.78 11.11 6.27
N SER A 340 12.21 11.02 4.99
CA SER A 340 13.23 10.06 4.55
C SER A 340 14.60 10.27 5.22
N GLU A 341 14.91 11.50 5.63
CA GLU A 341 16.15 11.83 6.32
C GLU A 341 15.99 11.65 7.84
N TYR A 342 14.86 12.14 8.38
CA TYR A 342 14.60 12.10 9.82
C TYR A 342 14.59 10.67 10.38
N ARG A 343 14.05 9.70 9.63
CA ARG A 343 13.96 8.30 10.08
C ARG A 343 15.29 7.62 10.41
N TYR A 344 16.40 8.15 9.89
CA TYR A 344 17.75 7.60 10.07
C TYR A 344 18.65 8.47 10.95
N ARG A 345 18.18 9.63 11.31
CA ARG A 345 18.99 10.63 12.03
C ARG A 345 18.84 10.46 13.53
N ASP A 346 19.97 10.51 14.26
CA ASP A 346 19.97 10.74 15.70
C ASP A 346 19.57 12.19 15.98
N SER A 347 18.38 12.38 16.53
CA SER A 347 17.85 13.68 16.93
C SER A 347 17.79 13.81 18.44
N VAL A 348 17.86 15.05 18.94
CA VAL A 348 17.63 15.33 20.37
C VAL A 348 16.12 15.45 20.59
N PRO A 349 15.47 14.47 21.26
CA PRO A 349 14.02 14.49 21.43
C PRO A 349 13.60 15.52 22.50
N ASN A 350 12.46 16.17 22.26
CA ASN A 350 11.73 16.91 23.28
C ASN A 350 10.35 16.26 23.48
N PRO A 351 10.06 15.63 24.63
CA PRO A 351 8.78 14.95 24.88
C PRO A 351 7.55 15.86 24.76
N ARG A 352 7.73 17.18 24.87
CA ARG A 352 6.68 18.19 24.72
C ARG A 352 6.54 18.70 23.27
N THR A 353 7.06 17.96 22.30
CA THR A 353 6.91 18.27 20.88
C THR A 353 5.65 17.60 20.32
N LEU A 354 4.84 18.37 19.60
CA LEU A 354 3.82 17.82 18.72
C LEU A 354 4.47 17.39 17.40
N VAL A 355 4.50 16.09 17.14
CA VAL A 355 4.93 15.54 15.85
C VAL A 355 3.77 15.58 14.87
N VAL A 356 3.87 16.42 13.84
CA VAL A 356 2.85 16.56 12.79
C VAL A 356 3.32 15.85 11.54
N THR A 357 2.59 14.84 11.11
CA THR A 357 2.82 14.19 9.81
C THR A 357 1.88 14.74 8.76
N ILE A 358 2.37 14.97 7.54
CA ILE A 358 1.58 15.44 6.42
C ILE A 358 1.70 14.44 5.28
N THR A 359 0.57 13.90 4.82
CA THR A 359 0.56 12.88 3.77
C THR A 359 -0.77 12.87 3.03
N GLN A 360 -0.74 12.59 1.73
CA GLN A 360 -1.97 12.41 0.95
C GLN A 360 -2.56 11.01 1.19
N SER A 361 -1.77 9.95 1.03
CA SER A 361 -2.23 8.57 1.13
C SER A 361 -2.31 8.03 2.56
N GLY A 362 -1.54 8.61 3.49
CA GLY A 362 -1.37 8.06 4.83
C GLY A 362 -0.59 6.74 4.91
N GLU A 363 0.05 6.34 3.79
CA GLU A 363 0.77 5.07 3.65
C GLU A 363 2.21 5.30 3.14
N THR A 364 2.73 6.52 3.21
CA THR A 364 4.10 6.82 2.79
C THR A 364 5.09 6.19 3.77
N ALA A 365 5.85 5.20 3.30
CA ALA A 365 6.74 4.38 4.13
C ALA A 365 7.72 5.21 4.95
N ASP A 366 8.38 6.20 4.32
CA ASP A 366 9.33 7.08 5.02
C ASP A 366 8.66 7.92 6.10
N THR A 367 7.45 8.43 5.86
CA THR A 367 6.73 9.25 6.84
C THR A 367 6.23 8.40 8.01
N LEU A 368 5.75 7.17 7.76
CA LEU A 368 5.40 6.21 8.81
C LEU A 368 6.62 5.82 9.66
N ALA A 369 7.73 5.51 9.01
CA ALA A 369 8.97 5.17 9.72
C ALA A 369 9.51 6.34 10.54
N ALA A 370 9.43 7.58 10.03
CA ALA A 370 9.81 8.79 10.75
C ALA A 370 8.92 9.05 11.98
N LEU A 371 7.60 8.84 11.86
CA LEU A 371 6.65 8.90 12.97
C LEU A 371 7.03 7.90 14.07
N ARG A 372 7.21 6.63 13.69
CA ARG A 372 7.59 5.56 14.64
C ARG A 372 8.95 5.83 15.30
N HIS A 373 9.90 6.38 14.54
CA HIS A 373 11.19 6.80 15.09
C HIS A 373 11.01 7.89 16.13
N ALA A 374 10.24 8.95 15.84
CA ALA A 374 9.93 10.00 16.81
C ALA A 374 9.25 9.46 18.09
N GLN A 375 8.28 8.56 17.93
CA GLN A 375 7.59 7.89 19.05
C GLN A 375 8.58 7.06 19.90
N SER A 376 9.51 6.33 19.27
CA SER A 376 10.53 5.53 19.95
C SER A 376 11.51 6.40 20.79
N LEU A 377 11.66 7.66 20.41
CA LEU A 377 12.44 8.66 21.14
C LEU A 377 11.64 9.35 22.26
N GLY A 378 10.38 8.96 22.50
CA GLY A 378 9.53 9.49 23.56
C GLY A 378 8.67 10.70 23.16
N MET A 379 8.63 11.10 21.88
CA MET A 379 7.72 12.14 21.39
C MET A 379 6.39 11.50 21.01
N THR A 380 5.49 11.40 21.98
CA THR A 380 4.22 10.66 21.84
C THR A 380 3.05 11.50 21.39
N HIS A 381 3.11 12.84 21.53
CA HIS A 381 2.09 13.73 21.00
C HIS A 381 2.16 13.78 19.47
N THR A 382 1.19 13.20 18.80
CA THR A 382 1.22 13.03 17.35
C THR A 382 -0.08 13.49 16.71
N LEU A 383 0.05 14.17 15.57
CA LEU A 383 -1.05 14.63 14.73
C LEU A 383 -0.77 14.28 13.27
N THR A 384 -1.78 13.83 12.54
CA THR A 384 -1.65 13.67 11.10
C THR A 384 -2.61 14.57 10.33
N MET A 385 -2.08 15.22 9.30
CA MET A 385 -2.82 15.89 8.24
C MET A 385 -2.90 14.94 7.06
N CYS A 386 -4.04 14.26 6.86
CA CYS A 386 -4.16 13.15 5.91
C CYS A 386 -5.45 13.25 5.08
N ASN A 387 -5.41 12.79 3.83
CA ASN A 387 -6.60 12.75 3.00
C ASN A 387 -7.40 11.43 3.13
N VAL A 388 -6.75 10.34 3.55
CA VAL A 388 -7.37 9.00 3.68
C VAL A 388 -7.62 8.68 5.14
N ALA A 389 -8.88 8.81 5.58
CA ALA A 389 -9.29 8.64 6.99
C ALA A 389 -9.01 7.24 7.57
N THR A 390 -8.87 6.22 6.73
CA THR A 390 -8.66 4.82 7.16
C THR A 390 -7.21 4.38 7.05
N SER A 391 -6.30 5.29 6.74
CA SER A 391 -4.87 4.99 6.51
C SER A 391 -4.13 4.58 7.79
N ALA A 392 -2.96 3.96 7.62
CA ALA A 392 -2.08 3.59 8.73
C ALA A 392 -1.68 4.82 9.56
N MET A 393 -1.36 5.94 8.90
CA MET A 393 -0.96 7.18 9.57
C MET A 393 -2.04 7.68 10.55
N VAL A 394 -3.31 7.66 10.13
CA VAL A 394 -4.44 8.07 10.98
C VAL A 394 -4.62 7.12 12.17
N ARG A 395 -4.34 5.84 11.99
CA ARG A 395 -4.44 4.86 13.09
C ARG A 395 -3.28 4.94 14.09
N GLU A 396 -2.11 5.41 13.65
CA GLU A 396 -0.91 5.49 14.49
C GLU A 396 -0.74 6.83 15.20
N CYS A 397 -1.43 7.88 14.76
CA CYS A 397 -1.42 9.19 15.42
C CYS A 397 -2.52 9.32 16.47
N GLU A 398 -2.27 10.09 17.52
CA GLU A 398 -3.26 10.43 18.57
C GLU A 398 -4.35 11.37 18.04
N LEU A 399 -3.97 12.32 17.17
CA LEU A 399 -4.81 13.34 16.58
C LEU A 399 -4.83 13.23 15.06
N ALA A 400 -5.92 13.65 14.41
CA ALA A 400 -6.01 13.61 12.96
C ALA A 400 -6.89 14.73 12.40
N TYR A 401 -6.49 15.29 11.26
CA TYR A 401 -7.33 16.13 10.42
C TYR A 401 -7.43 15.52 9.02
N ILE A 402 -8.66 15.26 8.57
CA ILE A 402 -8.89 14.66 7.25
C ILE A 402 -9.23 15.76 6.24
N THR A 403 -8.39 15.91 5.21
CA THR A 403 -8.50 17.00 4.24
C THR A 403 -9.63 16.82 3.23
N ARG A 404 -10.20 15.63 3.09
CA ARG A 404 -11.34 15.33 2.18
C ARG A 404 -11.16 15.85 0.75
N ALA A 405 -9.92 15.99 0.27
CA ALA A 405 -9.61 16.49 -1.06
C ALA A 405 -10.06 15.55 -2.20
N GLY A 406 -10.65 14.40 -1.85
CA GLY A 406 -11.02 13.36 -2.79
C GLY A 406 -9.80 12.58 -3.31
N ILE A 407 -10.03 11.77 -4.34
CA ILE A 407 -8.99 10.94 -4.95
C ILE A 407 -8.09 11.82 -5.82
N GLU A 408 -6.77 11.70 -5.62
CA GLU A 408 -5.74 12.32 -6.46
C GLU A 408 -4.95 11.23 -7.16
N ILE A 409 -4.97 11.24 -8.50
CA ILE A 409 -4.36 10.23 -9.38
C ILE A 409 -3.08 10.77 -10.04
N GLY A 410 -3.00 12.06 -10.25
CA GLY A 410 -1.81 12.72 -10.78
C GLY A 410 -0.59 12.47 -9.91
N VAL A 411 0.56 12.12 -10.52
CA VAL A 411 1.80 11.82 -9.78
C VAL A 411 2.28 13.05 -9.01
N ALA A 412 2.23 14.22 -9.63
CA ALA A 412 2.50 15.48 -8.96
C ALA A 412 1.23 15.96 -8.26
N SER A 413 1.31 16.18 -6.96
CA SER A 413 0.18 16.60 -6.14
C SER A 413 -0.25 18.03 -6.47
N THR A 414 -1.55 18.27 -6.54
CA THR A 414 -2.17 19.55 -6.83
C THR A 414 -3.24 19.90 -5.78
N LYS A 415 -4.45 19.33 -5.89
CA LYS A 415 -5.54 19.58 -4.97
C LYS A 415 -5.27 19.11 -3.54
N ALA A 416 -4.54 17.99 -3.37
CA ALA A 416 -4.16 17.52 -2.03
C ALA A 416 -3.19 18.50 -1.35
N PHE A 417 -2.24 19.09 -2.08
CA PHE A 417 -1.35 20.11 -1.56
C PHE A 417 -2.10 21.35 -1.06
N THR A 418 -3.03 21.89 -1.85
CA THR A 418 -3.81 23.07 -1.45
C THR A 418 -4.78 22.76 -0.31
N ALA A 419 -5.35 21.56 -0.27
CA ALA A 419 -6.15 21.08 0.85
C ALA A 419 -5.33 20.93 2.14
N GLN A 420 -4.08 20.44 2.04
CA GLN A 420 -3.14 20.40 3.18
C GLN A 420 -2.86 21.82 3.71
N LEU A 421 -2.62 22.79 2.83
CA LEU A 421 -2.43 24.18 3.25
C LEU A 421 -3.64 24.71 4.00
N ALA A 422 -4.86 24.45 3.50
CA ALA A 422 -6.10 24.87 4.17
C ALA A 422 -6.22 24.25 5.57
N GLY A 423 -6.01 22.93 5.71
CA GLY A 423 -6.06 22.25 7.01
C GLY A 423 -4.95 22.70 7.96
N LEU A 424 -3.73 22.93 7.47
CA LEU A 424 -2.59 23.43 8.28
C LEU A 424 -2.78 24.87 8.75
N PHE A 425 -3.56 25.66 8.04
CA PHE A 425 -3.91 27.01 8.49
C PHE A 425 -4.88 27.02 9.67
N LEU A 426 -5.67 25.95 9.84
CA LEU A 426 -6.57 25.77 10.99
C LEU A 426 -5.82 25.31 12.25
N LEU A 427 -4.65 24.67 12.10
CA LEU A 427 -3.82 24.21 13.21
C LEU A 427 -3.18 25.36 13.97
#